data_37bcf592b87ed1e1e7f24a4c4b2c10ca
#
_entry.id   37bcf592b87ed1e1e7f24a4c4b2c10ca
#
_cell.length_a   1.000
_cell.length_b   1.000
_cell.length_c   1.000
_cell.angle_alpha   90.00
_cell.angle_beta   90.00
_cell.angle_gamma   90.00
#
_symmetry.space_group_name_H-M   'P 1'
#
loop_
_entity.id
_entity.type
_entity.pdbx_description
1 polymer ?
#
loop_
_entity_poly.entity_id
_entity_poly.type
_entity_poly.pdbx_seq_one_letter_code
_entity_poly.pdbx_strand_id
1 'polypeptide(L)'
;HANRPDLEAMHALMQPQILVPMHGEHRHLRAHANLGKAKGLASVVAVNGMVINLSGNKPKVEEFIETGRTYIDGSVQIGALDGVVRDRIRMALNGHIMVSVILDDDGPLGEPWCEIKGLPKIGNSHAGLTEVLEEDLNQFMMRAGRKTLRDDKKLEDELRRITRHSAQSEIGKKPEVTVVISRLS
;
A
#
# COMPACT_ATOMS: atom_id res chain seq x y z
N HIS A 1 28.01 6.14 -3.64
CA HIS A 1 28.02 7.32 -2.77
C HIS A 1 29.40 7.60 -2.24
N ALA A 2 29.73 8.88 -2.06
CA ALA A 2 31.01 9.31 -1.49
C ALA A 2 31.14 8.83 -0.03
N ASN A 3 32.30 8.37 0.34
CA ASN A 3 32.61 8.02 1.72
C ASN A 3 33.11 9.26 2.50
N ARG A 4 33.40 9.11 3.79
CA ARG A 4 33.82 10.21 4.63
C ARG A 4 35.13 10.88 4.17
N PRO A 5 36.22 10.16 3.80
CA PRO A 5 37.44 10.76 3.26
C PRO A 5 37.18 11.57 1.98
N ASP A 6 36.31 11.09 1.09
CA ASP A 6 35.95 11.80 -0.16
C ASP A 6 35.26 13.14 0.14
N LEU A 7 34.33 13.14 1.10
CA LEU A 7 33.64 14.36 1.55
C LEU A 7 34.61 15.35 2.19
N GLU A 8 35.56 14.86 2.99
CA GLU A 8 36.59 15.70 3.60
C GLU A 8 37.52 16.34 2.55
N ALA A 9 37.91 15.57 1.53
CA ALA A 9 38.68 16.07 0.41
C ALA A 9 37.91 17.10 -0.41
N MET A 10 36.63 16.83 -0.68
CA MET A 10 35.73 17.76 -1.40
C MET A 10 35.57 19.08 -0.62
N HIS A 11 35.34 19.04 0.69
CA HIS A 11 35.26 20.26 1.50
C HIS A 11 36.56 21.07 1.48
N ALA A 12 37.70 20.40 1.48
CA ALA A 12 39.01 21.07 1.42
C ALA A 12 39.27 21.75 0.06
N LEU A 13 38.84 21.09 -1.02
CA LEU A 13 38.97 21.64 -2.39
C LEU A 13 38.01 22.78 -2.66
N MET A 14 36.73 22.62 -2.29
CA MET A 14 35.68 23.58 -2.60
C MET A 14 35.62 24.76 -1.64
N GLN A 15 36.13 24.61 -0.41
CA GLN A 15 36.09 25.62 0.65
C GLN A 15 34.70 26.30 0.80
N PRO A 16 33.61 25.55 0.91
CA PRO A 16 32.30 26.13 0.95
C PRO A 16 32.07 26.95 2.23
N GLN A 17 31.25 28.00 2.14
CA GLN A 17 30.83 28.79 3.30
C GLN A 17 29.71 28.08 4.06
N ILE A 18 28.77 27.46 3.33
CA ILE A 18 27.60 26.77 3.85
C ILE A 18 27.55 25.36 3.27
N LEU A 19 27.22 24.40 4.13
CA LEU A 19 27.02 23.01 3.74
C LEU A 19 25.56 22.59 3.95
N VAL A 20 24.90 22.17 2.86
CA VAL A 20 23.56 21.62 2.88
C VAL A 20 23.61 20.20 2.30
N PRO A 21 23.74 19.16 3.12
CA PRO A 21 23.74 17.77 2.66
C PRO A 21 22.41 17.40 1.99
N MET A 22 22.47 16.70 0.87
CA MET A 22 21.34 16.25 0.07
C MET A 22 21.46 14.76 -0.30
N HIS A 23 20.40 14.15 -0.80
CA HIS A 23 20.38 12.78 -1.32
C HIS A 23 20.84 11.71 -0.33
N GLY A 24 20.14 11.57 0.78
CA GLY A 24 20.43 10.52 1.73
C GLY A 24 19.34 10.36 2.78
N GLU A 25 19.41 9.27 3.52
CA GLU A 25 18.61 9.13 4.72
C GLU A 25 19.02 10.18 5.75
N HIS A 26 18.10 10.59 6.60
CA HIS A 26 18.34 11.63 7.61
C HIS A 26 19.60 11.39 8.47
N ARG A 27 19.91 10.13 8.80
CA ARG A 27 21.13 9.77 9.53
C ARG A 27 22.42 10.14 8.77
N HIS A 28 22.43 9.93 7.44
CA HIS A 28 23.58 10.26 6.59
C HIS A 28 23.71 11.77 6.42
N LEU A 29 22.59 12.49 6.23
CA LEU A 29 22.59 13.95 6.15
C LEU A 29 23.11 14.58 7.45
N ARG A 30 22.71 14.06 8.60
CA ARG A 30 23.22 14.51 9.91
C ARG A 30 24.72 14.24 10.06
N ALA A 31 25.18 13.05 9.67
CA ALA A 31 26.61 12.71 9.75
C ALA A 31 27.44 13.65 8.88
N HIS A 32 26.99 13.95 7.65
CA HIS A 32 27.65 14.88 6.74
C HIS A 32 27.62 16.32 7.27
N ALA A 33 26.50 16.81 7.79
CA ALA A 33 26.40 18.13 8.41
C ALA A 33 27.32 18.26 9.62
N ASN A 34 27.43 17.21 10.46
CA ASN A 34 28.34 17.20 11.60
C ASN A 34 29.83 17.21 11.18
N LEU A 35 30.14 16.52 10.07
CA LEU A 35 31.48 16.58 9.47
C LEU A 35 31.86 18.01 9.05
N GLY A 36 30.91 18.73 8.40
CA GLY A 36 31.11 20.12 8.04
C GLY A 36 31.28 21.03 9.26
N LYS A 37 30.45 20.86 10.28
CA LYS A 37 30.52 21.62 11.54
C LYS A 37 31.89 21.44 12.24
N ALA A 38 32.40 20.22 12.27
CA ALA A 38 33.72 19.91 12.83
C ALA A 38 34.86 20.65 12.11
N LYS A 39 34.64 21.04 10.86
CA LYS A 39 35.58 21.84 10.05
C LYS A 39 35.24 23.34 10.03
N GLY A 40 34.35 23.80 10.87
CA GLY A 40 33.94 25.21 10.99
C GLY A 40 32.94 25.68 9.94
N LEU A 41 32.35 24.78 9.12
CA LEU A 41 31.37 25.14 8.12
C LEU A 41 29.98 25.37 8.78
N ALA A 42 29.29 26.41 8.35
CA ALA A 42 27.89 26.55 8.69
C ALA A 42 27.10 25.46 7.97
N SER A 43 26.39 24.61 8.74
CA SER A 43 25.70 23.43 8.17
C SER A 43 24.27 23.33 8.66
N VAL A 44 23.37 22.95 7.75
CA VAL A 44 21.95 22.65 8.04
C VAL A 44 21.56 21.34 7.39
N VAL A 45 20.74 20.55 8.08
CA VAL A 45 20.08 19.38 7.49
C VAL A 45 18.72 19.84 6.96
N ALA A 46 18.60 19.88 5.62
CA ALA A 46 17.36 20.21 4.95
C ALA A 46 16.45 19.00 4.85
N VAL A 47 15.15 19.21 5.04
CA VAL A 47 14.10 18.24 4.78
C VAL A 47 13.15 18.79 3.71
N ASN A 48 12.36 17.92 3.09
CA ASN A 48 11.40 18.35 2.08
C ASN A 48 10.43 19.39 2.67
N GLY A 49 10.17 20.44 1.89
CA GLY A 49 9.33 21.56 2.29
C GLY A 49 10.03 22.66 3.09
N MET A 50 11.26 22.45 3.55
CA MET A 50 12.02 23.49 4.23
C MET A 50 12.57 24.53 3.24
N VAL A 51 12.16 25.80 3.38
CA VAL A 51 12.73 26.92 2.63
C VAL A 51 13.87 27.52 3.45
N ILE A 52 15.06 27.53 2.86
CA ILE A 52 16.29 27.95 3.53
C ILE A 52 16.90 29.12 2.80
N ASN A 53 17.10 30.22 3.51
CA ASN A 53 17.82 31.38 3.00
C ASN A 53 19.34 31.14 3.16
N LEU A 54 20.06 31.20 2.06
CA LEU A 54 21.50 31.00 1.97
C LEU A 54 22.28 32.29 1.63
N SER A 55 21.61 33.44 1.63
CA SER A 55 22.24 34.73 1.24
C SER A 55 23.23 35.28 2.29
N GLY A 56 23.25 34.73 3.50
CA GLY A 56 24.15 35.14 4.57
C GLY A 56 25.30 34.13 4.80
N ASN A 57 26.07 34.39 5.83
CA ASN A 57 27.17 33.47 6.23
C ASN A 57 26.70 32.22 7.00
N LYS A 58 25.40 32.15 7.30
CA LYS A 58 24.76 31.01 7.98
C LYS A 58 23.40 30.72 7.32
N PRO A 59 23.06 29.44 7.13
CA PRO A 59 21.75 29.07 6.65
C PRO A 59 20.65 29.46 7.67
N LYS A 60 19.56 30.05 7.17
CA LYS A 60 18.39 30.41 7.98
C LYS A 60 17.15 29.75 7.42
N VAL A 61 16.44 28.98 8.24
CA VAL A 61 15.13 28.46 7.86
C VAL A 61 14.13 29.59 7.90
N GLU A 62 13.50 29.88 6.76
CA GLU A 62 12.50 30.96 6.62
C GLU A 62 11.09 30.43 6.87
N GLU A 63 10.73 29.34 6.20
CA GLU A 63 9.40 28.76 6.30
C GLU A 63 9.40 27.28 5.97
N PHE A 64 8.25 26.65 6.15
CA PHE A 64 7.94 25.29 5.68
C PHE A 64 6.75 25.35 4.74
N ILE A 65 6.90 24.84 3.53
CA ILE A 65 5.82 24.69 2.57
C ILE A 65 5.27 23.28 2.61
N GLU A 66 3.99 23.11 2.32
CA GLU A 66 3.37 21.80 2.20
C GLU A 66 4.00 21.01 1.06
N THR A 67 4.34 19.76 1.33
CA THR A 67 4.89 18.85 0.33
C THR A 67 4.07 17.58 0.25
N GLY A 68 3.89 17.07 -0.96
CA GLY A 68 3.22 15.82 -1.24
C GLY A 68 4.13 14.83 -1.96
N ARG A 69 3.56 13.68 -2.28
CA ARG A 69 4.18 12.67 -3.15
C ARG A 69 3.29 12.43 -4.35
N THR A 70 3.88 12.46 -5.52
CA THR A 70 3.26 12.02 -6.76
C THR A 70 4.06 10.80 -7.25
N TYR A 71 3.35 9.72 -7.56
CA TYR A 71 3.94 8.52 -8.12
C TYR A 71 3.75 8.52 -9.63
N ILE A 72 4.70 7.97 -10.35
CA ILE A 72 4.56 7.68 -11.78
C ILE A 72 4.19 6.20 -11.90
N ASP A 73 3.02 5.95 -12.47
CA ASP A 73 2.47 4.63 -12.69
C ASP A 73 2.29 4.38 -14.19
N GLY A 74 3.26 3.71 -14.80
CA GLY A 74 3.35 3.64 -16.25
C GLY A 74 3.55 5.04 -16.84
N SER A 75 2.57 5.54 -17.58
CA SER A 75 2.56 6.88 -18.17
C SER A 75 1.71 7.91 -17.40
N VAL A 76 1.13 7.53 -16.26
CA VAL A 76 0.18 8.34 -15.51
C VAL A 76 0.78 8.79 -14.17
N GLN A 77 0.56 10.03 -13.81
CA GLN A 77 0.86 10.53 -12.48
C GLN A 77 -0.31 10.29 -11.55
N ILE A 78 -0.03 9.69 -10.39
CA ILE A 78 -1.02 9.41 -9.35
C ILE A 78 -0.60 10.06 -8.04
N GLY A 79 -1.54 10.69 -7.34
CA GLY A 79 -1.31 11.27 -6.03
C GLY A 79 -1.13 10.21 -4.94
N ALA A 80 -0.41 10.52 -3.90
CA ALA A 80 -0.22 9.60 -2.76
C ALA A 80 -1.53 9.23 -2.05
N LEU A 81 -2.56 10.09 -2.16
CA LEU A 81 -3.87 9.91 -1.52
C LEU A 81 -4.91 9.25 -2.45
N ASP A 82 -4.59 9.01 -3.73
CA ASP A 82 -5.54 8.42 -4.70
C ASP A 82 -5.96 6.98 -4.38
N GLY A 83 -5.28 6.35 -3.44
CA GLY A 83 -5.59 4.97 -3.02
C GLY A 83 -4.91 3.88 -3.83
N VAL A 84 -4.52 4.13 -5.08
CA VAL A 84 -3.96 3.11 -6.00
C VAL A 84 -2.75 2.39 -5.40
N VAL A 85 -1.77 3.13 -4.90
CA VAL A 85 -0.56 2.54 -4.28
C VAL A 85 -0.91 1.77 -3.02
N ARG A 86 -1.81 2.31 -2.19
CA ARG A 86 -2.28 1.66 -0.98
C ARG A 86 -2.99 0.34 -1.28
N ASP A 87 -3.85 0.31 -2.30
CA ASP A 87 -4.59 -0.89 -2.66
C ASP A 87 -3.66 -1.98 -3.22
N ARG A 88 -2.64 -1.61 -4.00
CA ARG A 88 -1.58 -2.54 -4.43
C ARG A 88 -0.81 -3.13 -3.25
N ILE A 89 -0.45 -2.30 -2.27
CA ILE A 89 0.23 -2.77 -1.05
C ILE A 89 -0.67 -3.75 -0.29
N ARG A 90 -1.96 -3.46 -0.15
CA ARG A 90 -2.91 -4.38 0.50
C ARG A 90 -3.02 -5.71 -0.22
N MET A 91 -3.16 -5.70 -1.55
CA MET A 91 -3.18 -6.93 -2.35
C MET A 91 -1.86 -7.70 -2.23
N ALA A 92 -0.72 -7.03 -2.27
CA ALA A 92 0.59 -7.67 -2.12
C ALA A 92 0.78 -8.33 -0.75
N LEU A 93 0.30 -7.70 0.33
CA LEU A 93 0.44 -8.22 1.70
C LEU A 93 -0.59 -9.30 2.05
N ASN A 94 -1.83 -9.16 1.56
CA ASN A 94 -2.96 -9.98 2.00
C ASN A 94 -3.48 -10.94 0.92
N GLY A 95 -3.06 -10.76 -0.32
CA GLY A 95 -3.61 -11.48 -1.46
C GLY A 95 -5.00 -10.98 -1.88
N HIS A 96 -5.58 -11.63 -2.87
CA HIS A 96 -6.87 -11.27 -3.44
C HIS A 96 -7.71 -12.52 -3.72
N ILE A 97 -9.02 -12.42 -3.48
CA ILE A 97 -10.01 -13.43 -3.83
C ILE A 97 -11.09 -12.77 -4.69
N MET A 98 -11.39 -13.38 -5.82
CA MET A 98 -12.58 -13.07 -6.61
C MET A 98 -13.65 -14.12 -6.33
N VAL A 99 -14.86 -13.67 -6.04
CA VAL A 99 -16.05 -14.50 -5.85
C VAL A 99 -17.03 -14.17 -6.97
N SER A 100 -17.55 -15.17 -7.65
CA SER A 100 -18.57 -15.02 -8.68
C SER A 100 -19.79 -15.84 -8.33
N VAL A 101 -20.98 -15.21 -8.40
CA VAL A 101 -22.27 -15.86 -8.21
C VAL A 101 -23.22 -15.50 -9.36
N ILE A 102 -24.03 -16.44 -9.77
CA ILE A 102 -25.06 -16.25 -10.79
C ILE A 102 -26.41 -16.47 -10.15
N LEU A 103 -27.36 -15.57 -10.41
CA LEU A 103 -28.72 -15.65 -9.91
C LEU A 103 -29.71 -15.41 -11.06
N ASP A 104 -30.91 -15.96 -10.91
CA ASP A 104 -32.10 -15.58 -11.67
C ASP A 104 -33.20 -15.08 -10.73
N ASP A 105 -34.43 -14.96 -11.22
CA ASP A 105 -35.59 -14.52 -10.44
C ASP A 105 -35.97 -15.51 -9.32
N ASP A 106 -35.64 -16.78 -9.48
CA ASP A 106 -35.97 -17.85 -8.54
C ASP A 106 -34.87 -18.07 -7.48
N GLY A 107 -33.63 -17.70 -7.76
CA GLY A 107 -32.53 -17.82 -6.82
C GLY A 107 -31.16 -18.07 -7.44
N PRO A 108 -30.23 -18.68 -6.69
CA PRO A 108 -28.90 -19.01 -7.19
C PRO A 108 -28.93 -20.04 -8.31
N LEU A 109 -28.19 -19.76 -9.38
CA LEU A 109 -27.93 -20.67 -10.48
C LEU A 109 -26.50 -21.25 -10.38
N GLY A 110 -26.41 -22.50 -9.94
CA GLY A 110 -25.14 -23.16 -9.70
C GLY A 110 -24.44 -22.73 -8.41
N GLU A 111 -23.25 -23.23 -8.24
CA GLU A 111 -22.43 -22.97 -7.05
C GLU A 111 -21.59 -21.68 -7.21
N PRO A 112 -21.30 -20.99 -6.09
CA PRO A 112 -20.34 -19.91 -6.11
C PRO A 112 -18.97 -20.38 -6.61
N TRP A 113 -18.27 -19.54 -7.36
CA TRP A 113 -16.93 -19.81 -7.86
C TRP A 113 -15.93 -18.82 -7.28
N CYS A 114 -14.74 -19.33 -6.91
CA CYS A 114 -13.67 -18.53 -6.33
C CYS A 114 -12.37 -18.63 -7.11
N GLU A 115 -11.72 -17.49 -7.35
CA GLU A 115 -10.33 -17.44 -7.81
C GLU A 115 -9.46 -16.77 -6.75
N ILE A 116 -8.34 -17.40 -6.40
CA ILE A 116 -7.38 -16.87 -5.43
C ILE A 116 -6.09 -16.43 -6.12
N LYS A 117 -5.56 -15.26 -5.71
CA LYS A 117 -4.25 -14.75 -6.18
C LYS A 117 -3.39 -14.29 -5.02
N GLY A 118 -2.13 -14.73 -5.00
CA GLY A 118 -1.18 -14.37 -3.96
C GLY A 118 -1.50 -14.96 -2.58
N LEU A 119 -2.18 -16.14 -2.55
CA LEU A 119 -2.56 -16.85 -1.33
C LEU A 119 -2.08 -18.30 -1.38
N PRO A 120 -1.86 -18.96 -0.21
CA PRO A 120 -1.64 -20.40 -0.13
C PRO A 120 -2.82 -21.16 -0.73
N LYS A 121 -2.54 -22.28 -1.41
CA LYS A 121 -3.58 -23.14 -2.00
C LYS A 121 -4.26 -24.06 -0.98
N ILE A 122 -3.58 -24.35 0.13
CA ILE A 122 -4.04 -25.23 1.20
C ILE A 122 -4.00 -24.45 2.51
N GLY A 123 -5.05 -24.57 3.31
CA GLY A 123 -5.18 -23.94 4.61
C GLY A 123 -4.94 -24.89 5.79
N ASN A 124 -5.36 -24.47 6.98
CA ASN A 124 -5.20 -25.23 8.23
C ASN A 124 -5.98 -26.56 8.23
N SER A 125 -7.09 -26.62 7.51
CA SER A 125 -7.92 -27.84 7.35
C SER A 125 -7.28 -28.90 6.48
N HIS A 126 -6.15 -28.61 5.81
CA HIS A 126 -5.53 -29.44 4.78
C HIS A 126 -6.38 -29.66 3.51
N ALA A 127 -7.52 -28.99 3.39
CA ALA A 127 -8.32 -28.93 2.17
C ALA A 127 -7.84 -27.79 1.24
N GLY A 128 -8.27 -27.81 -0.01
CA GLY A 128 -8.03 -26.72 -0.94
C GLY A 128 -8.72 -25.45 -0.47
N LEU A 129 -7.99 -24.32 -0.40
CA LEU A 129 -8.57 -23.06 0.08
C LEU A 129 -9.80 -22.64 -0.74
N THR A 130 -9.76 -22.81 -2.06
CA THR A 130 -10.90 -22.52 -2.94
C THR A 130 -12.10 -23.40 -2.62
N GLU A 131 -11.89 -24.70 -2.38
CA GLU A 131 -12.94 -25.65 -2.03
C GLU A 131 -13.65 -25.25 -0.73
N VAL A 132 -12.89 -24.87 0.30
CA VAL A 132 -13.46 -24.40 1.59
C VAL A 132 -14.26 -23.12 1.41
N LEU A 133 -13.73 -22.16 0.62
CA LEU A 133 -14.40 -20.90 0.35
C LEU A 133 -15.72 -21.11 -0.41
N GLU A 134 -15.68 -21.92 -1.46
CA GLU A 134 -16.86 -22.23 -2.29
C GLU A 134 -17.95 -22.96 -1.50
N GLU A 135 -17.55 -23.92 -0.66
CA GLU A 135 -18.49 -24.63 0.22
C GLU A 135 -19.17 -23.69 1.24
N ASP A 136 -18.40 -22.85 1.94
CA ASP A 136 -18.96 -21.89 2.90
C ASP A 136 -19.91 -20.89 2.24
N LEU A 137 -19.54 -20.42 1.05
CA LEU A 137 -20.39 -19.52 0.26
C LEU A 137 -21.65 -20.22 -0.25
N ASN A 138 -21.53 -21.45 -0.71
CA ASN A 138 -22.66 -22.25 -1.17
C ASN A 138 -23.66 -22.50 -0.04
N GLN A 139 -23.18 -22.88 1.13
CA GLN A 139 -24.02 -23.04 2.32
C GLN A 139 -24.79 -21.76 2.68
N PHE A 140 -24.15 -20.60 2.56
CA PHE A 140 -24.82 -19.32 2.74
C PHE A 140 -25.87 -19.08 1.66
N MET A 141 -25.53 -19.25 0.39
CA MET A 141 -26.44 -19.00 -0.73
C MET A 141 -27.72 -19.86 -0.63
N MET A 142 -27.58 -21.11 -0.22
CA MET A 142 -28.73 -22.02 -0.01
C MET A 142 -29.63 -21.61 1.15
N ARG A 143 -29.11 -20.93 2.16
CA ARG A 143 -29.86 -20.49 3.36
C ARG A 143 -30.33 -19.04 3.29
N ALA A 144 -29.80 -18.27 2.35
CA ALA A 144 -30.09 -16.86 2.23
C ALA A 144 -31.56 -16.62 1.85
N GLY A 145 -32.22 -15.74 2.59
CA GLY A 145 -33.60 -15.37 2.30
C GLY A 145 -33.74 -14.53 1.03
N ARG A 146 -34.87 -14.64 0.33
CA ARG A 146 -35.15 -13.89 -0.92
C ARG A 146 -34.87 -12.39 -0.83
N LYS A 147 -35.10 -11.76 0.33
CA LYS A 147 -34.79 -10.34 0.54
C LYS A 147 -33.28 -10.04 0.41
N THR A 148 -32.42 -10.91 0.90
CA THR A 148 -30.97 -10.78 0.80
C THR A 148 -30.49 -11.07 -0.63
N LEU A 149 -31.02 -12.11 -1.26
CA LEU A 149 -30.65 -12.48 -2.64
C LEU A 149 -31.07 -11.43 -3.68
N ARG A 150 -32.10 -10.62 -3.43
CA ARG A 150 -32.58 -9.56 -4.31
C ARG A 150 -31.87 -8.21 -4.10
N ASP A 151 -31.11 -8.05 -3.04
CA ASP A 151 -30.36 -6.83 -2.71
C ASP A 151 -28.87 -7.06 -2.97
N ASP A 152 -28.38 -6.61 -4.14
CA ASP A 152 -27.02 -6.84 -4.59
C ASP A 152 -25.98 -6.31 -3.59
N LYS A 153 -26.22 -5.14 -3.02
CA LYS A 153 -25.29 -4.56 -2.04
C LYS A 153 -25.20 -5.40 -0.77
N LYS A 154 -26.33 -5.83 -0.27
CA LYS A 154 -26.38 -6.67 0.93
C LYS A 154 -25.79 -8.05 0.66
N LEU A 155 -26.07 -8.63 -0.50
CA LEU A 155 -25.50 -9.90 -0.92
C LEU A 155 -23.99 -9.80 -1.06
N GLU A 156 -23.50 -8.76 -1.73
CA GLU A 156 -22.06 -8.50 -1.87
C GLU A 156 -21.35 -8.38 -0.51
N ASP A 157 -21.93 -7.61 0.42
CA ASP A 157 -21.36 -7.41 1.76
C ASP A 157 -21.30 -8.73 2.55
N GLU A 158 -22.33 -9.58 2.47
CA GLU A 158 -22.34 -10.89 3.12
C GLU A 158 -21.35 -11.86 2.50
N LEU A 159 -21.31 -11.97 1.17
CA LEU A 159 -20.32 -12.83 0.47
C LEU A 159 -18.89 -12.39 0.80
N ARG A 160 -18.61 -11.10 0.80
CA ARG A 160 -17.32 -10.55 1.18
C ARG A 160 -16.97 -10.89 2.64
N ARG A 161 -17.93 -10.76 3.54
CA ARG A 161 -17.75 -11.07 4.96
C ARG A 161 -17.41 -12.54 5.19
N ILE A 162 -18.17 -13.44 4.55
CA ILE A 162 -17.95 -14.89 4.65
C ILE A 162 -16.58 -15.26 4.10
N THR A 163 -16.26 -14.83 2.88
CA THR A 163 -14.96 -15.08 2.25
C THR A 163 -13.79 -14.66 3.13
N ARG A 164 -13.87 -13.47 3.73
CA ARG A 164 -12.81 -13.00 4.65
C ARG A 164 -12.74 -13.78 5.95
N HIS A 165 -13.89 -14.26 6.44
CA HIS A 165 -13.94 -15.07 7.66
C HIS A 165 -13.29 -16.43 7.43
N SER A 166 -13.68 -17.13 6.36
CA SER A 166 -13.12 -18.44 6.01
C SER A 166 -11.62 -18.36 5.71
N ALA A 167 -11.19 -17.36 4.94
CA ALA A 167 -9.77 -17.12 4.69
C ALA A 167 -9.00 -16.82 5.99
N GLN A 168 -9.57 -16.05 6.93
CA GLN A 168 -8.93 -15.79 8.23
C GLN A 168 -8.80 -17.07 9.05
N SER A 169 -9.79 -17.96 9.02
CA SER A 169 -9.76 -19.25 9.71
C SER A 169 -8.70 -20.18 9.10
N GLU A 170 -8.65 -20.27 7.78
CA GLU A 170 -7.80 -21.21 7.06
C GLU A 170 -6.34 -20.78 6.97
N ILE A 171 -6.07 -19.50 6.73
CA ILE A 171 -4.72 -19.00 6.44
C ILE A 171 -4.28 -17.81 7.29
N GLY A 172 -5.08 -17.40 8.28
CA GLY A 172 -4.75 -16.29 9.19
C GLY A 172 -4.71 -14.91 8.54
N LYS A 173 -5.25 -14.76 7.31
CA LYS A 173 -5.24 -13.50 6.56
C LYS A 173 -6.64 -13.04 6.17
N LYS A 174 -6.78 -11.72 6.00
CA LYS A 174 -8.00 -11.08 5.47
C LYS A 174 -7.70 -10.49 4.08
N PRO A 175 -7.84 -11.28 3.01
CA PRO A 175 -7.53 -10.82 1.65
C PRO A 175 -8.46 -9.70 1.17
N GLU A 176 -8.04 -9.01 0.14
CA GLU A 176 -8.94 -8.15 -0.62
C GLU A 176 -9.92 -9.04 -1.40
N VAL A 177 -11.20 -8.68 -1.38
CA VAL A 177 -12.25 -9.51 -1.99
C VAL A 177 -13.05 -8.67 -2.99
N THR A 178 -13.14 -9.17 -4.21
CA THR A 178 -14.04 -8.69 -5.25
C THR A 178 -15.18 -9.68 -5.42
N VAL A 179 -16.40 -9.21 -5.36
CA VAL A 179 -17.60 -10.02 -5.60
C VAL A 179 -18.23 -9.59 -6.92
N VAL A 180 -18.52 -10.55 -7.77
CA VAL A 180 -19.23 -10.37 -9.03
C VAL A 180 -20.57 -11.08 -8.94
N ILE A 181 -21.65 -10.32 -9.03
CA ILE A 181 -23.03 -10.83 -9.04
C ILE A 181 -23.55 -10.69 -10.46
N SER A 182 -23.87 -11.81 -11.10
CA SER A 182 -24.49 -11.85 -12.43
C SER A 182 -25.96 -12.25 -12.30
N ARG A 183 -26.85 -11.45 -12.90
CA ARG A 183 -28.29 -11.76 -12.93
C ARG A 183 -28.69 -12.13 -14.33
N LEU A 184 -29.33 -13.30 -14.46
CA LEU A 184 -29.94 -13.75 -15.70
C LEU A 184 -31.44 -13.46 -15.64
N SER A 185 -31.93 -12.80 -16.65
CA SER A 185 -33.36 -12.50 -16.87
C SER A 185 -34.00 -13.50 -17.81
#